data_31f02ff6a11434f26f00ddbedfaad7d6
#
_entry.id   31f02ff6a11434f26f00ddbedfaad7d6
#
_cell.length_a   1.000
_cell.length_b   1.000
_cell.length_c   1.000
_cell.angle_alpha   90.00
_cell.angle_beta   90.00
_cell.angle_gamma   90.00
#
_symmetry.space_group_name_H-M   'P 1'
#
loop_
_entity.id
_entity.type
_entity.pdbx_description
1 polymer ?
#
loop_
_entity_poly.entity_id
_entity_poly.type
_entity_poly.pdbx_seq_one_letter_code
_entity_poly.pdbx_strand_id
1 'polypeptide(L)'
;MNTHDILVLGGAGVDTTVYVPELPLPYRDTYQVPPVVDRIGNTGAGVALGCHALGLGVAFADLIGDDPQGALVRRALGAVEFRWARAEAGTRRSVLLVGPDGRRTSFYDAKVTPGERLPRELYADVRPRHVHLSIMDFCRHALDDFDGVPISTDLHDWDGASDYQKDFAYRADLVFMSEAALPDPAGAMRDLIARGRAHAVVCTRGADGCLVLTRGSGVRAFPAAPLPGPVADSNGAGDAFVSGFLYGTVNGRPLEECVRLGSIAGAHACTVTGTHESPITETSLLARVAAAGGAPRQVM
;
A
#
# COMPACT_ATOMS: atom_id res chain seq x y z
N MET A 1 -25.63 8.03 -10.02
CA MET A 1 -24.38 8.38 -9.34
C MET A 1 -23.66 7.07 -9.05
N ASN A 2 -22.46 6.88 -9.57
CA ASN A 2 -21.69 5.68 -9.27
C ASN A 2 -21.15 5.79 -7.83
N THR A 3 -21.70 4.99 -6.94
CA THR A 3 -21.18 4.86 -5.57
C THR A 3 -20.03 3.85 -5.58
N HIS A 4 -18.88 4.27 -5.10
CA HIS A 4 -17.70 3.41 -4.92
C HIS A 4 -17.46 3.17 -3.43
N ASP A 5 -16.96 2.00 -3.09
CA ASP A 5 -16.55 1.72 -1.73
C ASP A 5 -15.28 2.50 -1.40
N ILE A 6 -14.33 2.56 -2.34
CA ILE A 6 -13.06 3.23 -2.16
C ILE A 6 -12.63 3.99 -3.40
N LEU A 7 -12.09 5.18 -3.19
CA LEU A 7 -11.35 5.95 -4.19
C LEU A 7 -9.86 5.93 -3.82
N VAL A 8 -9.02 5.49 -4.74
CA VAL A 8 -7.57 5.56 -4.59
C VAL A 8 -7.03 6.70 -5.45
N LEU A 9 -6.17 7.55 -4.91
CA LEU A 9 -5.56 8.68 -5.62
C LEU A 9 -4.04 8.55 -5.66
N GLY A 10 -3.51 8.43 -6.87
CA GLY A 10 -2.08 8.40 -7.16
C GLY A 10 -1.39 7.07 -6.84
N GLY A 11 -0.17 6.93 -7.30
CA GLY A 11 0.73 5.85 -6.94
C GLY A 11 0.61 4.59 -7.81
N ALA A 12 0.57 4.75 -9.14
CA ALA A 12 0.84 3.67 -10.09
C ALA A 12 2.14 3.91 -10.85
N GLY A 13 2.82 2.83 -11.22
CA GLY A 13 4.06 2.84 -11.98
C GLY A 13 4.45 1.45 -12.42
N VAL A 14 5.71 1.29 -12.83
CA VAL A 14 6.27 0.00 -13.24
C VAL A 14 7.47 -0.34 -12.38
N ASP A 15 7.50 -1.54 -11.84
CA ASP A 15 8.63 -2.13 -11.16
C ASP A 15 9.34 -3.12 -12.08
N THR A 16 10.61 -2.86 -12.36
CA THR A 16 11.51 -3.78 -13.06
C THR A 16 12.27 -4.60 -12.01
N THR A 17 11.93 -5.88 -11.85
CA THR A 17 12.58 -6.75 -10.87
C THR A 17 13.78 -7.47 -11.47
N VAL A 18 14.92 -7.37 -10.80
CA VAL A 18 16.18 -8.05 -11.13
C VAL A 18 16.62 -8.88 -9.92
N TYR A 19 16.56 -10.19 -10.03
CA TYR A 19 17.09 -11.09 -8.99
C TYR A 19 18.60 -11.18 -9.10
N VAL A 20 19.28 -10.82 -8.03
CA VAL A 20 20.75 -10.74 -7.98
C VAL A 20 21.32 -11.80 -7.03
N PRO A 21 22.59 -12.25 -7.26
CA PRO A 21 23.19 -13.32 -6.44
C PRO A 21 23.44 -12.93 -4.99
N GLU A 22 23.62 -11.63 -4.71
CA GLU A 22 23.90 -11.07 -3.39
C GLU A 22 23.60 -9.58 -3.32
N LEU A 23 23.40 -9.04 -2.12
CA LEU A 23 23.32 -7.60 -1.83
C LEU A 23 24.21 -7.28 -0.61
N PRO A 24 25.04 -6.21 -0.65
CA PRO A 24 25.31 -5.32 -1.79
C PRO A 24 26.06 -6.04 -2.92
N LEU A 25 25.83 -5.59 -4.17
CA LEU A 25 26.52 -6.14 -5.34
C LEU A 25 27.99 -5.70 -5.35
N PRO A 26 28.98 -6.62 -5.45
CA PRO A 26 30.34 -6.27 -5.79
C PRO A 26 30.44 -5.67 -7.19
N TYR A 27 31.47 -4.88 -7.44
CA TYR A 27 31.69 -4.37 -8.79
C TYR A 27 32.02 -5.51 -9.77
N ARG A 28 31.25 -5.61 -10.86
CA ARG A 28 31.50 -6.44 -12.03
C ARG A 28 30.96 -5.74 -13.27
N ASP A 29 31.60 -5.97 -14.41
CA ASP A 29 31.13 -5.41 -15.68
C ASP A 29 29.75 -5.95 -16.07
N THR A 30 29.50 -7.26 -15.85
CA THR A 30 28.25 -7.94 -16.22
C THR A 30 27.85 -8.98 -15.19
N TYR A 31 26.57 -8.99 -14.85
CA TYR A 31 25.93 -10.06 -14.12
C TYR A 31 24.94 -10.79 -15.03
N GLN A 32 25.06 -12.10 -15.14
CA GLN A 32 24.00 -12.93 -15.69
C GLN A 32 22.97 -13.18 -14.58
N VAL A 33 21.73 -12.81 -14.87
CA VAL A 33 20.61 -12.88 -13.91
C VAL A 33 19.44 -13.66 -14.51
N PRO A 34 18.52 -14.18 -13.69
CA PRO A 34 17.23 -14.69 -14.17
C PRO A 34 16.49 -13.66 -15.03
N PRO A 35 15.46 -14.07 -15.80
CA PRO A 35 14.71 -13.15 -16.63
C PRO A 35 14.24 -11.92 -15.86
N VAL A 36 14.55 -10.74 -16.38
CA VAL A 36 14.10 -9.45 -15.86
C VAL A 36 12.65 -9.23 -16.27
N VAL A 37 11.80 -8.84 -15.33
CA VAL A 37 10.37 -8.70 -15.57
C VAL A 37 9.89 -7.31 -15.16
N ASP A 38 9.17 -6.65 -16.08
CA ASP A 38 8.42 -5.42 -15.80
C ASP A 38 7.01 -5.78 -15.32
N ARG A 39 6.62 -5.25 -14.16
CA ARG A 39 5.30 -5.46 -13.54
C ARG A 39 4.69 -4.14 -13.12
N ILE A 40 3.37 -4.17 -12.91
CA ILE A 40 2.73 -3.04 -12.22
C ILE A 40 3.30 -2.90 -10.81
N GLY A 41 3.65 -1.67 -10.45
CA GLY A 41 4.25 -1.32 -9.17
C GLY A 41 3.63 -0.07 -8.57
N ASN A 42 4.24 0.39 -7.51
CA ASN A 42 3.80 1.46 -6.63
C ASN A 42 2.53 1.14 -5.83
N THR A 43 2.41 1.78 -4.69
CA THR A 43 1.51 1.43 -3.60
C THR A 43 0.05 1.70 -3.88
N GLY A 44 -0.29 2.81 -4.57
CA GLY A 44 -1.69 3.08 -4.94
C GLY A 44 -2.27 2.01 -5.87
N ALA A 45 -1.48 1.54 -6.84
CA ALA A 45 -1.89 0.42 -7.70
C ALA A 45 -2.09 -0.86 -6.90
N GLY A 46 -1.19 -1.15 -5.93
CA GLY A 46 -1.31 -2.30 -5.04
C GLY A 46 -2.57 -2.26 -4.20
N VAL A 47 -2.87 -1.12 -3.58
CA VAL A 47 -4.10 -0.94 -2.80
C VAL A 47 -5.34 -1.05 -3.67
N ALA A 48 -5.35 -0.42 -4.87
CA ALA A 48 -6.49 -0.48 -5.77
C ALA A 48 -6.80 -1.91 -6.24
N LEU A 49 -5.77 -2.65 -6.70
CA LEU A 49 -5.91 -4.04 -7.14
C LEU A 49 -6.29 -4.97 -5.99
N GLY A 50 -5.67 -4.78 -4.82
CA GLY A 50 -5.99 -5.56 -3.62
C GLY A 50 -7.42 -5.35 -3.16
N CYS A 51 -7.89 -4.11 -3.05
CA CYS A 51 -9.28 -3.80 -2.71
C CYS A 51 -10.27 -4.34 -3.73
N HIS A 52 -9.96 -4.24 -5.04
CA HIS A 52 -10.78 -4.79 -6.11
C HIS A 52 -10.89 -6.32 -6.01
N ALA A 53 -9.77 -7.02 -5.78
CA ALA A 53 -9.76 -8.49 -5.61
C ALA A 53 -10.55 -8.96 -4.37
N LEU A 54 -10.68 -8.10 -3.38
CA LEU A 54 -11.54 -8.29 -2.20
C LEU A 54 -13.01 -7.94 -2.44
N GLY A 55 -13.41 -7.65 -3.69
CA GLY A 55 -14.80 -7.41 -4.05
C GLY A 55 -15.31 -5.99 -3.81
N LEU A 56 -14.44 -5.04 -3.43
CA LEU A 56 -14.84 -3.65 -3.28
C LEU A 56 -15.03 -2.95 -4.63
N GLY A 57 -15.99 -2.03 -4.71
CA GLY A 57 -16.13 -1.09 -5.82
C GLY A 57 -15.03 -0.03 -5.74
N VAL A 58 -14.02 -0.13 -6.61
CA VAL A 58 -12.83 0.75 -6.60
C VAL A 58 -12.83 1.68 -7.80
N ALA A 59 -12.71 2.99 -7.53
CA ALA A 59 -12.24 3.97 -8.51
C ALA A 59 -10.78 4.32 -8.21
N PHE A 60 -9.97 4.49 -9.25
CA PHE A 60 -8.57 4.88 -9.11
C PHE A 60 -8.24 6.02 -10.06
N ALA A 61 -7.63 7.09 -9.57
CA ALA A 61 -7.23 8.23 -10.41
C ALA A 61 -5.72 8.51 -10.25
N ASP A 62 -5.02 8.69 -11.37
CA ASP A 62 -3.56 8.93 -11.36
C ASP A 62 -3.08 9.75 -12.57
N LEU A 63 -1.83 10.21 -12.49
CA LEU A 63 -1.07 10.76 -13.60
C LEU A 63 -0.17 9.68 -14.18
N ILE A 64 -0.32 9.37 -15.48
CA ILE A 64 0.42 8.30 -16.16
C ILE A 64 0.99 8.85 -17.47
N GLY A 65 2.23 8.50 -17.80
CA GLY A 65 2.86 8.87 -19.06
C GLY A 65 2.18 8.22 -20.28
N ASP A 66 2.29 8.88 -21.41
CA ASP A 66 1.93 8.28 -22.70
C ASP A 66 3.16 7.57 -23.31
N ASP A 67 3.57 6.50 -22.61
CA ASP A 67 4.78 5.72 -22.85
C ASP A 67 4.51 4.21 -22.67
N PRO A 68 5.45 3.33 -23.01
CA PRO A 68 5.28 1.87 -22.88
C PRO A 68 4.95 1.43 -21.45
N GLN A 69 5.51 2.10 -20.44
CA GLN A 69 5.25 1.83 -19.03
C GLN A 69 3.81 2.21 -18.66
N GLY A 70 3.33 3.35 -19.15
CA GLY A 70 1.92 3.77 -18.99
C GLY A 70 0.95 2.80 -19.66
N ALA A 71 1.31 2.25 -20.81
CA ALA A 71 0.50 1.23 -21.48
C ALA A 71 0.43 -0.07 -20.64
N LEU A 72 1.54 -0.46 -19.97
CA LEU A 72 1.55 -1.60 -19.04
C LEU A 72 0.62 -1.33 -17.84
N VAL A 73 0.74 -0.16 -17.22
CA VAL A 73 -0.10 0.24 -16.07
C VAL A 73 -1.58 0.21 -16.44
N ARG A 74 -1.97 0.84 -17.57
CA ARG A 74 -3.37 0.85 -18.03
C ARG A 74 -3.92 -0.55 -18.26
N ARG A 75 -3.11 -1.44 -18.84
CA ARG A 75 -3.50 -2.84 -19.05
C ARG A 75 -3.68 -3.59 -17.73
N ALA A 76 -2.77 -3.42 -16.78
CA ALA A 76 -2.82 -4.10 -15.49
C ALA A 76 -4.01 -3.65 -14.63
N LEU A 77 -4.41 -2.38 -14.74
CA LEU A 77 -5.56 -1.80 -14.04
C LEU A 77 -6.88 -1.97 -14.79
N GLY A 78 -6.92 -2.74 -15.88
CA GLY A 78 -8.12 -2.86 -16.74
C GLY A 78 -9.37 -3.43 -16.06
N ALA A 79 -9.24 -4.07 -14.89
CA ALA A 79 -10.36 -4.55 -14.08
C ALA A 79 -10.90 -3.49 -13.09
N VAL A 80 -10.14 -2.42 -12.84
CA VAL A 80 -10.51 -1.32 -11.94
C VAL A 80 -11.08 -0.17 -12.77
N GLU A 81 -12.01 0.63 -12.23
CA GLU A 81 -12.37 1.91 -12.86
C GLU A 81 -11.20 2.87 -12.78
N PHE A 82 -10.30 2.80 -13.77
CA PHE A 82 -9.09 3.58 -13.82
C PHE A 82 -9.26 4.85 -14.67
N ARG A 83 -9.10 6.00 -14.04
CA ARG A 83 -9.16 7.33 -14.65
C ARG A 83 -7.78 7.96 -14.58
N TRP A 84 -7.28 8.48 -15.68
CA TRP A 84 -5.93 9.01 -15.72
C TRP A 84 -5.82 10.26 -16.59
N ALA A 85 -4.84 11.09 -16.26
CA ALA A 85 -4.38 12.16 -17.11
C ALA A 85 -2.89 11.96 -17.44
N ARG A 86 -2.43 12.62 -18.48
CA ARG A 86 -1.04 12.51 -18.93
C ARG A 86 -0.09 13.19 -17.95
N ALA A 87 0.87 12.43 -17.42
CA ALA A 87 2.03 12.96 -16.70
C ALA A 87 3.05 13.52 -17.68
N GLU A 88 3.52 14.75 -17.47
CA GLU A 88 4.50 15.39 -18.36
C GLU A 88 5.85 14.70 -18.37
N ALA A 89 6.34 14.29 -17.19
CA ALA A 89 7.62 13.62 -17.04
C ALA A 89 7.61 12.13 -17.41
N GLY A 90 6.43 11.56 -17.74
CA GLY A 90 6.25 10.16 -18.05
C GLY A 90 5.82 9.30 -16.86
N THR A 91 5.72 7.98 -17.09
CA THR A 91 5.30 7.02 -16.06
C THR A 91 6.42 6.74 -15.06
N ARG A 92 6.10 6.75 -13.77
CA ARG A 92 7.02 6.41 -12.68
C ARG A 92 7.53 4.98 -12.83
N ARG A 93 8.78 4.78 -12.44
CA ARG A 93 9.44 3.49 -12.59
C ARG A 93 10.40 3.21 -11.44
N SER A 94 10.43 1.95 -10.97
CA SER A 94 11.48 1.46 -10.08
C SER A 94 12.28 0.35 -10.74
N VAL A 95 13.55 0.24 -10.37
CA VAL A 95 14.35 -0.96 -10.58
C VAL A 95 14.62 -1.57 -9.21
N LEU A 96 14.16 -2.80 -9.01
CA LEU A 96 14.27 -3.54 -7.75
C LEU A 96 15.36 -4.61 -7.91
N LEU A 97 16.47 -4.45 -7.19
CA LEU A 97 17.45 -5.52 -7.03
C LEU A 97 17.02 -6.37 -5.83
N VAL A 98 16.74 -7.66 -6.05
CA VAL A 98 16.27 -8.59 -5.01
C VAL A 98 17.32 -9.65 -4.77
N GLY A 99 17.82 -9.73 -3.53
CA GLY A 99 18.79 -10.73 -3.09
C GLY A 99 18.14 -12.08 -2.74
N PRO A 100 18.97 -13.13 -2.53
CA PRO A 100 18.50 -14.49 -2.21
C PRO A 100 17.73 -14.60 -0.90
N ASP A 101 17.94 -13.65 0.01
CA ASP A 101 17.26 -13.54 1.31
C ASP A 101 15.96 -12.74 1.25
N GLY A 102 15.53 -12.32 0.05
CA GLY A 102 14.33 -11.51 -0.17
C GLY A 102 14.50 -10.03 0.17
N ARG A 103 15.67 -9.59 0.67
CA ARG A 103 15.97 -8.16 0.83
C ARG A 103 16.13 -7.50 -0.53
N ARG A 104 15.75 -6.22 -0.59
CA ARG A 104 15.80 -5.47 -1.85
C ARG A 104 16.47 -4.11 -1.68
N THR A 105 17.01 -3.62 -2.80
CA THR A 105 17.38 -2.22 -2.99
C THR A 105 16.56 -1.69 -4.17
N SER A 106 15.86 -0.57 -3.98
CA SER A 106 15.03 0.08 -5.01
C SER A 106 15.72 1.32 -5.55
N PHE A 107 15.72 1.47 -6.87
CA PHE A 107 16.07 2.70 -7.57
C PHE A 107 14.79 3.29 -8.13
N TYR A 108 14.30 4.36 -7.53
CA TYR A 108 13.01 4.95 -7.86
C TYR A 108 13.16 6.22 -8.71
N ASP A 109 12.67 6.16 -9.94
CA ASP A 109 12.52 7.30 -10.84
C ASP A 109 11.10 7.87 -10.67
N ALA A 110 10.98 8.89 -9.84
CA ALA A 110 9.70 9.46 -9.41
C ALA A 110 8.96 10.23 -10.50
N LYS A 111 9.63 10.62 -11.61
CA LYS A 111 9.02 11.39 -12.70
C LYS A 111 8.26 12.62 -12.17
N VAL A 112 8.95 13.46 -11.40
CA VAL A 112 8.35 14.64 -10.77
C VAL A 112 8.36 15.81 -11.75
N THR A 113 7.20 16.43 -11.97
CA THR A 113 7.05 17.71 -12.60
C THR A 113 6.62 18.74 -11.54
N PRO A 114 7.43 19.77 -11.24
CA PRO A 114 7.08 20.76 -10.23
C PRO A 114 5.74 21.45 -10.52
N GLY A 115 4.85 21.46 -9.52
CA GLY A 115 3.55 22.12 -9.64
C GLY A 115 2.48 21.32 -10.40
N GLU A 116 2.80 20.15 -10.93
CA GLU A 116 1.82 19.24 -11.54
C GLU A 116 0.79 18.81 -10.49
N ARG A 117 -0.47 18.72 -10.89
CA ARG A 117 -1.58 18.35 -10.01
C ARG A 117 -2.49 17.33 -10.69
N LEU A 118 -2.99 16.39 -9.91
CA LEU A 118 -4.04 15.48 -10.37
C LEU A 118 -5.30 16.28 -10.70
N PRO A 119 -5.80 16.24 -11.95
CA PRO A 119 -7.00 16.98 -12.32
C PRO A 119 -8.22 16.52 -11.52
N ARG A 120 -8.95 17.47 -10.91
CA ARG A 120 -10.13 17.17 -10.08
C ARG A 120 -11.25 16.49 -10.86
N GLU A 121 -11.38 16.76 -12.15
CA GLU A 121 -12.35 16.13 -13.05
C GLU A 121 -12.21 14.61 -13.13
N LEU A 122 -11.05 14.06 -12.75
CA LEU A 122 -10.86 12.60 -12.69
C LEU A 122 -11.57 11.95 -11.50
N TYR A 123 -11.95 12.71 -10.47
CA TYR A 123 -12.55 12.15 -9.26
C TYR A 123 -13.72 12.96 -8.68
N ALA A 124 -14.02 14.15 -9.20
CA ALA A 124 -15.03 15.04 -8.62
C ALA A 124 -16.48 14.47 -8.65
N ASP A 125 -16.78 13.57 -9.58
CA ASP A 125 -18.08 12.88 -9.69
C ASP A 125 -18.13 11.55 -8.92
N VAL A 126 -17.02 11.07 -8.39
CA VAL A 126 -16.93 9.86 -7.56
C VAL A 126 -17.52 10.14 -6.17
N ARG A 127 -18.29 9.21 -5.64
CA ARG A 127 -18.87 9.29 -4.29
C ARG A 127 -18.40 8.09 -3.48
N PRO A 128 -17.15 8.14 -2.95
CA PRO A 128 -16.57 7.03 -2.22
C PRO A 128 -17.05 7.02 -0.77
N ARG A 129 -17.05 5.84 -0.15
CA ARG A 129 -17.20 5.68 1.31
C ARG A 129 -15.88 5.91 2.04
N HIS A 130 -14.75 5.76 1.36
CA HIS A 130 -13.41 5.96 1.88
C HIS A 130 -12.45 6.41 0.76
N VAL A 131 -11.50 7.28 1.09
CA VAL A 131 -10.43 7.70 0.16
C VAL A 131 -9.10 7.17 0.67
N HIS A 132 -8.34 6.49 -0.20
CA HIS A 132 -6.94 6.18 0.06
C HIS A 132 -6.06 7.09 -0.79
N LEU A 133 -5.28 7.93 -0.13
CA LEU A 133 -4.41 8.91 -0.79
C LEU A 133 -2.95 8.43 -0.69
N SER A 134 -2.37 8.03 -1.81
CA SER A 134 -0.93 7.76 -1.86
C SER A 134 -0.13 9.05 -1.68
N ILE A 135 1.08 8.95 -1.11
CA ILE A 135 1.93 10.12 -0.83
C ILE A 135 2.58 10.70 -2.10
N MET A 136 1.79 10.89 -3.16
CA MET A 136 2.22 11.55 -4.39
C MET A 136 1.98 13.06 -4.27
N ASP A 137 3.02 13.88 -4.54
CA ASP A 137 2.94 15.34 -4.39
C ASP A 137 1.81 15.95 -5.20
N PHE A 138 1.60 15.49 -6.41
CA PHE A 138 0.51 15.94 -7.28
C PHE A 138 -0.90 15.61 -6.75
N CYS A 139 -1.03 14.72 -5.75
CA CYS A 139 -2.29 14.40 -5.06
C CYS A 139 -2.49 15.19 -3.76
N ARG A 140 -1.48 15.90 -3.25
CA ARG A 140 -1.48 16.57 -1.94
C ARG A 140 -2.69 17.50 -1.74
N HIS A 141 -3.10 18.22 -2.78
CA HIS A 141 -4.25 19.13 -2.72
C HIS A 141 -5.57 18.39 -2.48
N ALA A 142 -5.67 17.10 -2.84
CA ALA A 142 -6.88 16.32 -2.64
C ALA A 142 -7.18 16.01 -1.15
N LEU A 143 -6.23 16.26 -0.25
CA LEU A 143 -6.48 16.22 1.20
C LEU A 143 -7.58 17.20 1.64
N ASP A 144 -7.90 18.23 0.83
CA ASP A 144 -8.91 19.24 1.12
C ASP A 144 -10.23 19.01 0.35
N ASP A 145 -10.32 17.99 -0.50
CA ASP A 145 -11.44 17.85 -1.43
C ASP A 145 -12.56 16.91 -0.93
N PHE A 146 -12.39 16.26 0.23
CA PHE A 146 -13.30 15.21 0.71
C PHE A 146 -13.87 15.51 2.11
N ASP A 147 -14.77 16.49 2.17
CA ASP A 147 -15.47 16.80 3.42
C ASP A 147 -16.36 15.64 3.87
N GLY A 148 -16.14 15.16 5.11
CA GLY A 148 -16.96 14.11 5.72
C GLY A 148 -16.67 12.68 5.18
N VAL A 149 -15.73 12.51 4.27
CA VAL A 149 -15.26 11.19 3.81
C VAL A 149 -13.92 10.88 4.47
N PRO A 150 -13.76 9.72 5.15
CA PRO A 150 -12.50 9.37 5.79
C PRO A 150 -11.37 9.21 4.76
N ILE A 151 -10.19 9.76 5.09
CA ILE A 151 -8.98 9.64 4.28
C ILE A 151 -7.97 8.75 4.98
N SER A 152 -7.45 7.74 4.27
CA SER A 152 -6.27 6.99 4.70
C SER A 152 -5.06 7.30 3.83
N THR A 153 -3.87 7.09 4.38
CA THR A 153 -2.60 7.18 3.67
C THR A 153 -1.61 6.15 4.19
N ASP A 154 -0.66 5.75 3.34
CA ASP A 154 0.52 4.97 3.75
C ASP A 154 1.78 5.82 3.58
N LEU A 155 2.51 6.02 4.67
CA LEU A 155 3.73 6.81 4.73
C LEU A 155 4.98 5.97 4.40
N HIS A 156 4.81 4.68 4.16
CA HIS A 156 5.89 3.73 3.89
C HIS A 156 6.97 3.70 5.00
N ASP A 157 8.21 3.90 4.63
CA ASP A 157 9.40 3.97 5.49
C ASP A 157 9.70 5.40 5.98
N TRP A 158 8.65 6.18 6.30
CA TRP A 158 8.84 7.52 6.86
C TRP A 158 9.69 7.47 8.13
N ASP A 159 10.66 8.38 8.22
CA ASP A 159 11.60 8.49 9.34
C ASP A 159 11.08 9.30 10.54
N GLY A 160 9.83 9.78 10.47
CA GLY A 160 9.21 10.66 11.46
C GLY A 160 9.59 12.13 11.31
N ALA A 161 10.50 12.50 10.41
CA ALA A 161 11.04 13.85 10.27
C ALA A 161 10.87 14.48 8.89
N SER A 162 10.92 13.67 7.83
CA SER A 162 10.83 14.14 6.43
C SER A 162 9.59 14.99 6.20
N ASP A 163 9.82 16.22 5.71
CA ASP A 163 8.74 17.19 5.43
C ASP A 163 7.82 16.75 4.29
N TYR A 164 8.32 15.91 3.40
CA TYR A 164 7.55 15.43 2.25
C TYR A 164 6.26 14.72 2.67
N GLN A 165 6.33 13.85 3.70
CA GLN A 165 5.19 13.07 4.18
C GLN A 165 4.31 13.82 5.18
N LYS A 166 4.77 14.93 5.79
CA LYS A 166 4.08 15.58 6.92
C LYS A 166 2.63 15.96 6.64
N ASP A 167 2.33 16.54 5.48
CA ASP A 167 0.96 16.89 5.15
C ASP A 167 0.04 15.67 5.14
N PHE A 168 0.47 14.59 4.50
CA PHE A 168 -0.27 13.34 4.48
C PHE A 168 -0.40 12.77 5.90
N ALA A 169 0.70 12.73 6.66
CA ALA A 169 0.79 12.17 7.99
C ALA A 169 -0.18 12.83 8.99
N TYR A 170 -0.26 14.17 8.97
CA TYR A 170 -1.06 14.91 9.95
C TYR A 170 -2.49 15.21 9.50
N ARG A 171 -2.81 15.02 8.21
CA ARG A 171 -4.12 15.38 7.65
C ARG A 171 -4.98 14.19 7.27
N ALA A 172 -4.44 12.97 7.26
CA ALA A 172 -5.22 11.75 7.09
C ALA A 172 -5.91 11.33 8.39
N ASP A 173 -7.05 10.65 8.27
CA ASP A 173 -7.85 10.14 9.39
C ASP A 173 -7.36 8.76 9.86
N LEU A 174 -6.75 7.98 8.95
CA LEU A 174 -6.13 6.67 9.21
C LEU A 174 -4.75 6.65 8.55
N VAL A 175 -3.70 6.38 9.32
CA VAL A 175 -2.33 6.41 8.83
C VAL A 175 -1.71 5.02 8.96
N PHE A 176 -1.12 4.55 7.85
CA PHE A 176 -0.25 3.38 7.81
C PHE A 176 1.20 3.84 7.68
N MET A 177 2.12 3.08 8.24
CA MET A 177 3.57 3.28 8.12
C MET A 177 4.32 2.00 8.45
N SER A 178 5.60 1.93 8.08
CA SER A 178 6.52 0.87 8.47
C SER A 178 7.44 1.33 9.59
N GLU A 179 7.84 0.41 10.50
CA GLU A 179 8.84 0.72 11.51
C GLU A 179 10.28 0.83 10.95
N ALA A 180 10.50 0.42 9.69
CA ALA A 180 11.83 0.20 9.11
C ALA A 180 12.79 1.40 9.24
N ALA A 181 12.27 2.64 9.18
CA ALA A 181 13.08 3.86 9.31
C ALA A 181 12.84 4.62 10.62
N LEU A 182 12.01 4.09 11.55
CA LEU A 182 11.60 4.78 12.77
C LEU A 182 12.45 4.33 13.98
N PRO A 183 13.22 5.23 14.61
CA PRO A 183 13.93 4.92 15.86
C PRO A 183 12.99 4.66 17.04
N ASP A 184 11.83 5.35 17.09
CA ASP A 184 10.76 5.18 18.09
C ASP A 184 9.39 5.16 17.41
N PRO A 185 8.94 3.98 16.92
CA PRO A 185 7.64 3.86 16.28
C PRO A 185 6.47 4.30 17.18
N ALA A 186 6.52 3.95 18.47
CA ALA A 186 5.46 4.30 19.41
C ALA A 186 5.39 5.82 19.65
N GLY A 187 6.54 6.49 19.71
CA GLY A 187 6.62 7.95 19.79
C GLY A 187 6.04 8.64 18.56
N ALA A 188 6.42 8.18 17.37
CA ALA A 188 5.88 8.68 16.10
C ALA A 188 4.36 8.51 16.02
N MET A 189 3.81 7.34 16.40
CA MET A 189 2.38 7.08 16.44
C MET A 189 1.65 8.05 17.40
N ARG A 190 2.21 8.27 18.60
CA ARG A 190 1.64 9.23 19.56
C ARG A 190 1.65 10.66 19.03
N ASP A 191 2.69 11.07 18.35
CA ASP A 191 2.79 12.39 17.73
C ASP A 191 1.73 12.58 16.65
N LEU A 192 1.54 11.61 15.76
CA LEU A 192 0.49 11.64 14.72
C LEU A 192 -0.93 11.74 15.32
N ILE A 193 -1.23 11.02 16.40
CA ILE A 193 -2.52 11.11 17.09
C ILE A 193 -2.70 12.45 17.81
N ALA A 194 -1.63 12.97 18.44
CA ALA A 194 -1.71 14.18 19.25
C ALA A 194 -1.83 15.45 18.38
N ARG A 195 -1.09 15.52 17.28
CA ARG A 195 -0.97 16.72 16.44
C ARG A 195 -1.77 16.64 15.15
N GLY A 196 -2.09 15.42 14.67
CA GLY A 196 -2.79 15.18 13.43
C GLY A 196 -4.29 14.91 13.59
N ARG A 197 -4.94 14.65 12.45
CA ARG A 197 -6.36 14.25 12.40
C ARG A 197 -6.58 12.78 12.71
N ALA A 198 -5.54 11.96 12.64
CA ALA A 198 -5.66 10.52 12.71
C ALA A 198 -6.43 10.06 13.96
N HIS A 199 -7.43 9.24 13.77
CA HIS A 199 -8.11 8.50 14.81
C HIS A 199 -7.45 7.14 15.07
N ALA A 200 -6.72 6.62 14.09
CA ALA A 200 -5.93 5.40 14.20
C ALA A 200 -4.62 5.50 13.39
N VAL A 201 -3.56 4.93 13.94
CA VAL A 201 -2.26 4.77 13.29
C VAL A 201 -1.86 3.30 13.38
N VAL A 202 -1.44 2.72 12.27
CA VAL A 202 -0.97 1.33 12.14
C VAL A 202 0.48 1.35 11.68
N CYS A 203 1.37 0.75 12.46
CA CYS A 203 2.78 0.62 12.12
C CYS A 203 3.13 -0.85 11.88
N THR A 204 3.42 -1.22 10.64
CA THR A 204 3.78 -2.60 10.27
C THR A 204 5.21 -2.91 10.65
N ARG A 205 5.48 -4.18 11.06
CA ARG A 205 6.75 -4.66 11.60
C ARG A 205 7.19 -5.98 10.95
N GLY A 206 6.78 -6.18 9.71
CA GLY A 206 7.07 -7.41 8.95
C GLY A 206 6.63 -8.67 9.70
N ALA A 207 7.56 -9.56 10.00
CA ALA A 207 7.30 -10.83 10.70
C ALA A 207 6.83 -10.64 12.15
N ASP A 208 7.10 -9.49 12.77
CA ASP A 208 6.67 -9.14 14.13
C ASP A 208 5.23 -8.59 14.18
N GLY A 209 4.53 -8.56 13.04
CA GLY A 209 3.15 -8.11 12.94
C GLY A 209 3.00 -6.60 12.83
N CYS A 210 2.23 -5.96 13.71
CA CYS A 210 2.06 -4.51 13.72
C CYS A 210 1.76 -3.94 15.10
N LEU A 211 2.01 -2.64 15.24
CA LEU A 211 1.51 -1.82 16.34
C LEU A 211 0.29 -1.04 15.86
N VAL A 212 -0.68 -0.85 16.75
CA VAL A 212 -1.87 -0.04 16.50
C VAL A 212 -2.10 0.91 17.67
N LEU A 213 -2.33 2.17 17.34
CA LEU A 213 -2.71 3.20 18.31
C LEU A 213 -3.99 3.89 17.82
N THR A 214 -4.98 3.96 18.68
CA THR A 214 -6.18 4.77 18.43
C THR A 214 -6.27 5.94 19.40
N ARG A 215 -6.99 6.98 19.01
CA ARG A 215 -7.23 8.13 19.88
C ARG A 215 -7.91 7.69 21.19
N GLY A 216 -7.31 8.01 22.31
CA GLY A 216 -7.81 7.62 23.65
C GLY A 216 -7.39 6.23 24.12
N SER A 217 -6.55 5.48 23.38
CA SER A 217 -6.02 4.18 23.81
C SER A 217 -4.49 4.21 23.96
N GLY A 218 -3.91 3.13 24.48
CA GLY A 218 -2.48 2.86 24.43
C GLY A 218 -2.08 2.16 23.13
N VAL A 219 -0.76 2.11 22.86
CA VAL A 219 -0.21 1.30 21.76
C VAL A 219 -0.46 -0.17 22.04
N ARG A 220 -1.01 -0.90 21.08
CA ARG A 220 -1.27 -2.34 21.16
C ARG A 220 -0.48 -3.06 20.06
N ALA A 221 0.13 -4.18 20.41
CA ALA A 221 0.82 -5.05 19.46
C ALA A 221 -0.09 -6.18 18.98
N PHE A 222 -0.02 -6.49 17.70
CA PHE A 222 -0.73 -7.58 17.06
C PHE A 222 0.28 -8.46 16.32
N PRO A 223 0.25 -9.79 16.50
CA PRO A 223 1.18 -10.69 15.81
C PRO A 223 0.87 -10.76 14.31
N ALA A 224 1.87 -11.10 13.52
CA ALA A 224 1.68 -11.41 12.10
C ALA A 224 0.79 -12.65 11.94
N ALA A 225 0.00 -12.69 10.88
CA ALA A 225 -0.70 -13.90 10.50
C ALA A 225 0.29 -14.97 10.02
N PRO A 226 0.03 -16.26 10.27
CA PRO A 226 0.85 -17.34 9.75
C PRO A 226 0.95 -17.29 8.22
N LEU A 227 2.16 -17.48 7.69
CA LEU A 227 2.38 -17.58 6.26
C LEU A 227 1.69 -18.86 5.70
N PRO A 228 0.99 -18.75 4.57
CA PRO A 228 0.36 -19.92 3.94
C PRO A 228 1.34 -20.86 3.23
N GLY A 229 2.59 -20.46 3.09
CA GLY A 229 3.65 -21.18 2.41
C GLY A 229 5.01 -20.52 2.63
N PRO A 230 6.05 -20.98 1.94
CA PRO A 230 7.37 -20.33 1.99
C PRO A 230 7.30 -18.92 1.42
N VAL A 231 8.16 -18.02 1.92
CA VAL A 231 8.30 -16.68 1.39
C VAL A 231 8.86 -16.75 -0.04
N ALA A 232 8.13 -16.18 -0.98
CA ALA A 232 8.54 -16.04 -2.38
C ALA A 232 9.07 -14.62 -2.67
N ASP A 233 8.32 -13.60 -2.21
CA ASP A 233 8.66 -12.19 -2.37
C ASP A 233 7.89 -11.40 -1.30
N SER A 234 8.53 -10.46 -0.61
CA SER A 234 7.85 -9.59 0.37
C SER A 234 7.38 -8.25 -0.23
N ASN A 235 7.62 -8.04 -1.53
CA ASN A 235 7.22 -6.82 -2.21
C ASN A 235 5.69 -6.74 -2.28
N GLY A 236 5.11 -5.55 -2.00
CA GLY A 236 3.65 -5.36 -1.99
C GLY A 236 2.92 -5.93 -0.75
N ALA A 237 3.62 -6.55 0.21
CA ALA A 237 2.97 -7.07 1.43
C ALA A 237 2.34 -5.96 2.28
N GLY A 238 2.94 -4.77 2.32
CA GLY A 238 2.37 -3.58 2.95
C GLY A 238 1.08 -3.13 2.28
N ASP A 239 1.08 -3.03 0.96
CA ASP A 239 -0.12 -2.62 0.18
C ASP A 239 -1.25 -3.65 0.32
N ALA A 240 -0.91 -4.94 0.34
CA ALA A 240 -1.86 -6.01 0.61
C ALA A 240 -2.44 -5.92 2.04
N PHE A 241 -1.59 -5.59 3.04
CA PHE A 241 -2.06 -5.33 4.41
C PHE A 241 -3.05 -4.16 4.43
N VAL A 242 -2.72 -3.04 3.80
CA VAL A 242 -3.60 -1.87 3.69
C VAL A 242 -4.92 -2.25 3.03
N SER A 243 -4.89 -3.01 1.93
CA SER A 243 -6.11 -3.46 1.22
C SER A 243 -7.02 -4.31 2.11
N GLY A 244 -6.46 -5.30 2.81
CA GLY A 244 -7.22 -6.15 3.73
C GLY A 244 -7.78 -5.38 4.93
N PHE A 245 -7.02 -4.41 5.46
CA PHE A 245 -7.48 -3.53 6.53
C PHE A 245 -8.64 -2.64 6.07
N LEU A 246 -8.49 -1.99 4.90
CA LEU A 246 -9.52 -1.13 4.32
C LEU A 246 -10.79 -1.90 3.95
N TYR A 247 -10.65 -3.15 3.46
CA TYR A 247 -11.80 -4.04 3.27
C TYR A 247 -12.60 -4.20 4.57
N GLY A 248 -11.92 -4.46 5.69
CA GLY A 248 -12.58 -4.52 7.00
C GLY A 248 -13.23 -3.19 7.40
N THR A 249 -12.52 -2.08 7.23
CA THR A 249 -12.98 -0.73 7.58
C THR A 249 -14.25 -0.34 6.81
N VAL A 250 -14.25 -0.51 5.49
CA VAL A 250 -15.39 -0.18 4.62
C VAL A 250 -16.60 -1.06 4.94
N ASN A 251 -16.37 -2.32 5.35
CA ASN A 251 -17.44 -3.24 5.79
C ASN A 251 -17.83 -3.07 7.26
N GLY A 252 -17.36 -2.03 7.96
CA GLY A 252 -17.75 -1.72 9.34
C GLY A 252 -17.27 -2.74 10.37
N ARG A 253 -16.17 -3.46 10.08
CA ARG A 253 -15.62 -4.45 11.00
C ARG A 253 -14.90 -3.77 12.18
N PRO A 254 -14.89 -4.39 13.38
CA PRO A 254 -14.08 -3.92 14.49
C PRO A 254 -12.60 -3.80 14.10
N LEU A 255 -11.88 -2.89 14.75
CA LEU A 255 -10.46 -2.60 14.46
C LEU A 255 -9.58 -3.86 14.50
N GLU A 256 -9.78 -4.72 15.49
CA GLU A 256 -9.02 -5.98 15.63
C GLU A 256 -9.24 -6.92 14.44
N GLU A 257 -10.45 -6.94 13.90
CA GLU A 257 -10.77 -7.71 12.70
C GLU A 257 -10.13 -7.08 11.47
N CYS A 258 -10.14 -5.73 11.33
CA CYS A 258 -9.43 -5.03 10.26
C CYS A 258 -7.93 -5.34 10.27
N VAL A 259 -7.28 -5.30 11.43
CA VAL A 259 -5.87 -5.68 11.60
C VAL A 259 -5.63 -7.13 11.17
N ARG A 260 -6.50 -8.05 11.58
CA ARG A 260 -6.40 -9.47 11.23
C ARG A 260 -6.54 -9.69 9.73
N LEU A 261 -7.51 -9.04 9.08
CA LEU A 261 -7.73 -9.11 7.63
C LEU A 261 -6.51 -8.57 6.87
N GLY A 262 -5.98 -7.41 7.29
CA GLY A 262 -4.75 -6.85 6.75
C GLY A 262 -3.56 -7.79 6.91
N SER A 263 -3.36 -8.36 8.10
CA SER A 263 -2.26 -9.28 8.37
C SER A 263 -2.32 -10.55 7.52
N ILE A 264 -3.52 -11.11 7.30
CA ILE A 264 -3.71 -12.29 6.43
C ILE A 264 -3.43 -11.95 4.97
N ALA A 265 -3.87 -10.76 4.49
CA ALA A 265 -3.62 -10.31 3.13
C ALA A 265 -2.11 -10.06 2.90
N GLY A 266 -1.42 -9.41 3.83
CA GLY A 266 0.04 -9.23 3.77
C GLY A 266 0.80 -10.55 3.80
N ALA A 267 0.41 -11.49 4.66
CA ALA A 267 1.01 -12.84 4.71
C ALA A 267 0.80 -13.61 3.41
N HIS A 268 -0.37 -13.49 2.76
CA HIS A 268 -0.59 -14.07 1.43
C HIS A 268 0.35 -13.47 0.39
N ALA A 269 0.48 -12.16 0.34
CA ALA A 269 1.34 -11.47 -0.63
C ALA A 269 2.80 -11.94 -0.53
N CYS A 270 3.30 -12.22 0.68
CA CYS A 270 4.64 -12.75 0.86
C CYS A 270 4.88 -14.13 0.21
N THR A 271 3.84 -14.89 -0.13
CA THR A 271 3.96 -16.27 -0.64
C THR A 271 3.68 -16.41 -2.13
N VAL A 272 3.44 -15.31 -2.82
CA VAL A 272 3.25 -15.26 -4.27
C VAL A 272 4.37 -14.47 -4.93
N THR A 273 4.69 -14.80 -6.17
CA THR A 273 5.65 -14.04 -6.96
C THR A 273 4.99 -12.84 -7.62
N GLY A 274 5.69 -11.71 -7.65
CA GLY A 274 5.19 -10.47 -8.23
C GLY A 274 4.65 -9.53 -7.16
N THR A 275 4.56 -8.24 -7.51
CA THR A 275 4.22 -7.20 -6.54
C THR A 275 2.71 -7.16 -6.28
N HIS A 276 1.87 -7.12 -7.35
CA HIS A 276 0.42 -6.90 -7.23
C HIS A 276 -0.42 -7.76 -8.17
N GLU A 277 0.17 -8.73 -8.88
CA GLU A 277 -0.54 -9.52 -9.90
C GLU A 277 -1.44 -10.61 -9.32
N SER A 278 -1.21 -10.99 -8.07
CA SER A 278 -1.93 -12.11 -7.43
C SER A 278 -2.44 -11.72 -6.04
N PRO A 279 -3.25 -10.65 -5.92
CA PRO A 279 -3.81 -10.27 -4.63
C PRO A 279 -4.75 -11.36 -4.10
N ILE A 280 -4.88 -11.43 -2.77
CA ILE A 280 -5.81 -12.36 -2.14
C ILE A 280 -7.26 -12.02 -2.52
N THR A 281 -8.06 -13.01 -2.89
CA THR A 281 -9.49 -12.82 -3.14
C THR A 281 -10.30 -12.83 -1.83
N GLU A 282 -11.49 -12.22 -1.83
CA GLU A 282 -12.40 -12.21 -0.69
C GLU A 282 -12.67 -13.64 -0.17
N THR A 283 -13.00 -14.57 -1.06
CA THR A 283 -13.26 -15.97 -0.70
C THR A 283 -12.07 -16.59 0.03
N SER A 284 -10.84 -16.38 -0.48
CA SER A 284 -9.62 -16.90 0.14
C SER A 284 -9.32 -16.23 1.48
N LEU A 285 -9.54 -14.92 1.59
CA LEU A 285 -9.36 -14.16 2.82
C LEU A 285 -10.30 -14.67 3.91
N LEU A 286 -11.60 -14.77 3.63
CA LEU A 286 -12.61 -15.21 4.58
C LEU A 286 -12.42 -16.67 5.00
N ALA A 287 -12.01 -17.55 4.07
CA ALA A 287 -11.66 -18.94 4.40
C ALA A 287 -10.51 -19.03 5.42
N ARG A 288 -9.46 -18.19 5.27
CA ARG A 288 -8.35 -18.14 6.23
C ARG A 288 -8.76 -17.57 7.59
N VAL A 289 -9.64 -16.56 7.60
CA VAL A 289 -10.23 -16.03 8.85
C VAL A 289 -10.97 -17.15 9.59
N ALA A 290 -11.79 -17.93 8.91
CA ALA A 290 -12.53 -19.05 9.50
C ALA A 290 -11.59 -20.13 10.06
N ALA A 291 -10.58 -20.53 9.29
CA ALA A 291 -9.60 -21.55 9.71
C ALA A 291 -8.82 -21.12 10.98
N ALA A 292 -8.44 -19.86 11.08
CA ALA A 292 -7.71 -19.34 12.25
C ALA A 292 -8.62 -19.08 13.48
N GLY A 293 -9.95 -19.01 13.31
CA GLY A 293 -10.93 -18.92 14.41
C GLY A 293 -11.32 -20.28 15.02
N GLY A 294 -11.06 -21.38 14.29
CA GLY A 294 -11.41 -22.75 14.70
C GLY A 294 -10.33 -23.51 15.50
N ALA A 295 -9.14 -22.95 15.69
CA ALA A 295 -8.12 -23.60 16.52
C ALA A 295 -8.47 -23.45 18.01
N PRO A 296 -8.65 -24.56 18.78
CA PRO A 296 -8.90 -24.46 20.22
C PRO A 296 -7.69 -23.79 20.90
N ARG A 297 -7.95 -22.77 21.72
CA ARG A 297 -6.95 -22.26 22.66
C ARG A 297 -6.56 -23.42 23.59
N GLN A 298 -5.40 -24.03 23.37
CA GLN A 298 -4.80 -24.83 24.42
C GLN A 298 -4.34 -23.86 25.53
N VAL A 299 -5.13 -23.84 26.61
CA VAL A 299 -4.71 -23.26 27.87
C VAL A 299 -3.74 -24.28 28.49
N MET A 300 -2.47 -23.95 28.56
CA MET A 300 -1.53 -24.53 29.52
C MET A 300 -1.29 -23.56 30.65
#